data_f843b29cb2b0ab329ff5342f6104ffa6
#
_entry.id   f843b29cb2b0ab329ff5342f6104ffa6
#
_cell.length_a   1.000
_cell.length_b   1.000
_cell.length_c   1.000
_cell.angle_alpha   90.00
_cell.angle_beta   90.00
_cell.angle_gamma   90.00
#
_symmetry.space_group_name_H-M   'P 1'
#
loop_
_entity.id
_entity.type
_entity.pdbx_description
1 polymer ?
#
loop_
_entity_poly.entity_id
_entity_poly.type
_entity_poly.pdbx_seq_one_letter_code
_entity_poly.pdbx_strand_id
1 'polypeptide(L)'
;MPEREALAAAMQRWGFLEDPVPAAAWQWIDTFVEAYPDRTTEDARPLIAALRAEACIIPALELERLRSRDTLFFVDSVGQYVDQQPELRGLPLDRDLPEIAKEFGLSREDALLVTRLALTGEREGPALELLFPLLGHDRILIRIGAVNSRLLHGRGLQPLAFGPDGKPFEPIHGERPAGG
;
A
#
# COMPACT_ATOMS: atom_id res chain seq x y z
N MET A 1 2.64 23.92 0.82
CA MET A 1 3.20 22.85 1.68
C MET A 1 2.55 22.98 3.05
N PRO A 2 1.92 21.96 3.58
CA PRO A 2 1.36 22.06 4.92
C PRO A 2 2.50 22.31 5.89
N GLU A 3 2.30 23.27 6.77
CA GLU A 3 3.26 23.47 7.85
C GLU A 3 3.16 22.30 8.82
N ARG A 4 4.28 21.75 9.21
CA ARG A 4 4.43 20.57 10.06
C ARG A 4 3.58 20.64 11.32
N GLU A 5 3.65 21.77 12.02
CA GLU A 5 2.92 22.03 13.26
C GLU A 5 1.41 22.17 13.02
N ALA A 6 1.01 22.83 11.93
CA ALA A 6 -0.39 22.95 11.55
C ALA A 6 -1.00 21.59 11.21
N LEU A 7 -0.24 20.73 10.51
CA LEU A 7 -0.67 19.38 10.22
C LEU A 7 -0.78 18.53 11.49
N ALA A 8 0.18 18.59 12.40
CA ALA A 8 0.13 17.88 13.68
C ALA A 8 -1.11 18.27 14.49
N ALA A 9 -1.38 19.57 14.61
CA ALA A 9 -2.56 20.08 15.31
C ALA A 9 -3.87 19.64 14.63
N ALA A 10 -3.91 19.59 13.30
CA ALA A 10 -5.06 19.09 12.57
C ALA A 10 -5.26 17.57 12.82
N MET A 11 -4.19 16.79 12.80
CA MET A 11 -4.24 15.34 13.06
C MET A 11 -4.73 15.04 14.49
N GLN A 12 -4.37 15.85 15.47
CA GLN A 12 -4.91 15.76 16.84
C GLN A 12 -6.42 16.03 16.86
N ARG A 13 -6.87 17.11 16.20
CA ARG A 13 -8.31 17.41 16.09
C ARG A 13 -9.11 16.32 15.38
N TRP A 14 -8.50 15.63 14.43
CA TRP A 14 -9.13 14.51 13.72
C TRP A 14 -9.09 13.17 14.48
N GLY A 15 -8.40 13.14 15.63
CA GLY A 15 -8.25 11.93 16.43
C GLY A 15 -7.20 10.94 15.90
N PHE A 16 -6.28 11.39 15.04
CA PHE A 16 -5.19 10.55 14.55
C PHE A 16 -3.94 10.59 15.43
N LEU A 17 -3.80 11.59 16.27
CA LEU A 17 -2.67 11.77 17.19
C LEU A 17 -3.12 12.10 18.59
N GLU A 18 -2.35 11.64 19.55
CA GLU A 18 -2.48 12.00 20.97
C GLU A 18 -1.79 13.34 21.29
N ASP A 19 -2.11 13.90 22.44
CA ASP A 19 -1.44 15.07 23.00
C ASP A 19 -0.71 14.65 24.29
N PRO A 20 0.60 14.88 24.42
CA PRO A 20 1.51 15.47 23.43
C PRO A 20 1.81 14.56 22.24
N VAL A 21 2.20 15.17 21.11
CA VAL A 21 2.56 14.43 19.88
C VAL A 21 3.80 13.56 20.15
N PRO A 22 3.70 12.23 19.96
CA PRO A 22 4.84 11.33 20.16
C PRO A 22 6.02 11.64 19.21
N ALA A 23 7.26 11.40 19.64
CA ALA A 23 8.43 11.65 18.81
C ALA A 23 8.40 10.90 17.46
N ALA A 24 7.94 9.64 17.47
CA ALA A 24 7.79 8.85 16.25
C ALA A 24 6.77 9.46 15.27
N ALA A 25 5.73 10.12 15.77
CA ALA A 25 4.73 10.77 14.93
C ALA A 25 5.30 11.97 14.18
N TRP A 26 6.26 12.68 14.75
CA TRP A 26 6.93 13.79 14.06
C TRP A 26 7.72 13.32 12.84
N GLN A 27 8.39 12.17 12.92
CA GLN A 27 9.08 11.60 11.77
C GLN A 27 8.09 11.18 10.67
N TRP A 28 6.93 10.63 11.05
CA TRP A 28 5.88 10.30 10.11
C TRP A 28 5.31 11.54 9.43
N ILE A 29 5.06 12.61 10.19
CA ILE A 29 4.58 13.91 9.67
C ILE A 29 5.59 14.49 8.67
N ASP A 30 6.87 14.49 9.01
CA ASP A 30 7.93 14.98 8.11
C ASP A 30 7.94 14.20 6.79
N THR A 31 7.83 12.87 6.87
CA THR A 31 7.75 12.00 5.68
C THR A 31 6.48 12.28 4.86
N PHE A 32 5.35 12.53 5.53
CA PHE A 32 4.09 12.87 4.84
C PHE A 32 4.19 14.20 4.10
N VAL A 33 4.75 15.22 4.72
CA VAL A 33 4.95 16.55 4.09
C VAL A 33 5.88 16.44 2.88
N GLU A 34 6.93 15.64 2.98
CA GLU A 34 7.84 15.37 1.86
C GLU A 34 7.14 14.60 0.72
N ALA A 35 6.31 13.61 1.06
CA ALA A 35 5.59 12.79 0.09
C ALA A 35 4.48 13.56 -0.65
N TYR A 36 3.88 14.54 0.01
CA TYR A 36 2.72 15.29 -0.51
C TYR A 36 2.92 16.82 -0.40
N PRO A 37 3.95 17.37 -1.06
CA PRO A 37 4.33 18.79 -0.89
C PRO A 37 3.26 19.79 -1.36
N ASP A 38 2.44 19.40 -2.33
CA ASP A 38 1.42 20.27 -2.94
C ASP A 38 0.05 20.21 -2.23
N ARG A 39 -0.06 19.44 -1.16
CA ARG A 39 -1.33 19.31 -0.43
C ARG A 39 -1.48 20.36 0.65
N THR A 40 -2.71 20.83 0.83
CA THR A 40 -3.07 21.65 1.99
C THR A 40 -3.31 20.77 3.22
N THR A 41 -3.36 21.38 4.39
CA THR A 41 -3.72 20.65 5.62
C THR A 41 -5.12 20.03 5.53
N GLU A 42 -6.06 20.71 4.89
CA GLU A 42 -7.44 20.24 4.72
C GLU A 42 -7.51 19.02 3.77
N ASP A 43 -6.75 19.04 2.67
CA ASP A 43 -6.67 17.93 1.72
C ASP A 43 -5.93 16.70 2.28
N ALA A 44 -5.16 16.87 3.35
CA ALA A 44 -4.38 15.81 3.95
C ALA A 44 -5.25 14.75 4.65
N ARG A 45 -6.41 15.13 5.19
CA ARG A 45 -7.24 14.22 6.00
C ARG A 45 -7.63 12.92 5.29
N PRO A 46 -8.19 12.93 4.08
CA PRO A 46 -8.53 11.70 3.38
C PRO A 46 -7.32 10.86 3.01
N LEU A 47 -6.19 11.49 2.66
CA LEU A 47 -4.93 10.81 2.38
C LEU A 47 -4.38 10.10 3.62
N ILE A 48 -4.37 10.77 4.77
CA ILE A 48 -3.93 10.20 6.05
C ILE A 48 -4.83 9.03 6.44
N ALA A 49 -6.13 9.18 6.31
CA ALA A 49 -7.09 8.11 6.58
C ALA A 49 -6.82 6.90 5.68
N ALA A 50 -6.58 7.10 4.38
CA ALA A 50 -6.25 6.04 3.43
C ALA A 50 -4.92 5.34 3.76
N LEU A 51 -3.88 6.10 4.13
CA LEU A 51 -2.59 5.54 4.53
C LEU A 51 -2.67 4.71 5.82
N ARG A 52 -3.54 5.09 6.74
CA ARG A 52 -3.73 4.42 8.04
C ARG A 52 -4.72 3.27 8.01
N ALA A 53 -5.49 3.13 6.93
CA ALA A 53 -6.42 2.01 6.77
C ALA A 53 -5.67 0.69 6.58
N GLU A 54 -6.17 -0.40 7.15
CA GLU A 54 -5.59 -1.73 6.96
C GLU A 54 -5.75 -2.23 5.53
N ALA A 55 -6.88 -1.96 4.90
CA ALA A 55 -7.16 -2.34 3.52
C ALA A 55 -7.19 -1.12 2.59
N CYS A 56 -6.80 -1.34 1.34
CA CYS A 56 -7.00 -0.38 0.26
C CYS A 56 -7.93 -0.98 -0.81
N ILE A 57 -8.62 -0.11 -1.52
CA ILE A 57 -9.45 -0.49 -2.67
C ILE A 57 -8.57 -0.48 -3.91
N ILE A 58 -8.49 -1.61 -4.60
CA ILE A 58 -7.80 -1.72 -5.88
C ILE A 58 -8.86 -1.72 -6.98
N PRO A 59 -8.82 -0.73 -7.90
CA PRO A 59 -9.75 -0.69 -9.02
C PRO A 59 -9.71 -1.97 -9.87
N ALA A 60 -10.83 -2.34 -10.43
CA ALA A 60 -10.99 -3.56 -11.21
C ALA A 60 -9.94 -3.76 -12.30
N LEU A 61 -9.67 -2.71 -13.10
CA LEU A 61 -8.68 -2.77 -14.17
C LEU A 61 -7.26 -2.93 -13.64
N GLU A 62 -6.97 -2.39 -12.47
CA GLU A 62 -5.65 -2.50 -11.85
C GLU A 62 -5.46 -3.87 -11.21
N LEU A 63 -6.52 -4.46 -10.68
CA LEU A 63 -6.48 -5.80 -10.12
C LEU A 63 -6.12 -6.85 -11.20
N GLU A 64 -6.57 -6.66 -12.44
CA GLU A 64 -6.17 -7.53 -13.57
C GLU A 64 -4.66 -7.54 -13.81
N ARG A 65 -3.96 -6.44 -13.55
CA ARG A 65 -2.49 -6.38 -13.65
C ARG A 65 -1.79 -7.22 -12.59
N LEU A 66 -2.42 -7.40 -11.43
CA LEU A 66 -1.89 -8.21 -10.33
C LEU A 66 -2.24 -9.70 -10.49
N ARG A 67 -3.02 -10.06 -11.50
CA ARG A 67 -3.65 -11.38 -11.61
C ARG A 67 -2.73 -12.49 -12.08
N SER A 68 -1.59 -12.18 -12.68
CA SER A 68 -0.67 -13.23 -13.11
C SER A 68 0.02 -13.87 -11.90
N ARG A 69 0.32 -15.18 -12.03
CA ARG A 69 1.00 -15.94 -10.98
C ARG A 69 2.35 -15.35 -10.63
N ASP A 70 3.14 -14.98 -11.64
CA ASP A 70 4.47 -14.40 -11.44
C ASP A 70 4.41 -13.05 -10.70
N THR A 71 3.42 -12.22 -11.06
CA THR A 71 3.17 -10.94 -10.37
C THR A 71 2.80 -11.17 -8.90
N LEU A 72 1.94 -12.13 -8.60
CA LEU A 72 1.52 -12.43 -7.23
C LEU A 72 2.66 -12.99 -6.38
N PHE A 73 3.52 -13.84 -6.95
CA PHE A 73 4.71 -14.33 -6.27
C PHE A 73 5.74 -13.22 -6.05
N PHE A 74 5.89 -12.31 -7.01
CA PHE A 74 6.71 -11.12 -6.80
C PHE A 74 6.16 -10.27 -5.65
N VAL A 75 4.86 -9.98 -5.63
CA VAL A 75 4.23 -9.21 -4.53
C VAL A 75 4.43 -9.89 -3.17
N ASP A 76 4.33 -11.21 -3.12
CA ASP A 76 4.62 -11.98 -1.91
C ASP A 76 6.09 -11.84 -1.48
N SER A 77 7.03 -11.88 -2.44
CA SER A 77 8.46 -11.66 -2.19
C SER A 77 8.76 -10.25 -1.69
N VAL A 78 7.99 -9.25 -2.13
CA VAL A 78 8.07 -7.90 -1.55
C VAL A 78 7.66 -7.91 -0.07
N GLY A 79 6.62 -8.66 0.28
CA GLY A 79 6.22 -8.86 1.68
C GLY A 79 7.33 -9.50 2.51
N GLN A 80 7.96 -10.55 2.00
CA GLN A 80 9.09 -11.20 2.67
C GLN A 80 10.30 -10.26 2.82
N TYR A 81 10.58 -9.46 1.79
CA TYR A 81 11.63 -8.44 1.86
C TYR A 81 11.34 -7.43 2.97
N VAL A 82 10.11 -6.91 3.06
CA VAL A 82 9.70 -5.96 4.10
C VAL A 82 9.81 -6.57 5.49
N ASP A 83 9.36 -7.82 5.66
CA ASP A 83 9.39 -8.51 6.96
C ASP A 83 10.82 -8.69 7.50
N GLN A 84 11.81 -8.76 6.62
CA GLN A 84 13.22 -8.88 6.97
C GLN A 84 13.90 -7.54 7.31
N GLN A 85 13.26 -6.41 7.02
CA GLN A 85 13.84 -5.09 7.28
C GLN A 85 13.53 -4.61 8.69
N PRO A 86 14.54 -4.24 9.50
CA PRO A 86 14.30 -3.67 10.82
C PRO A 86 13.66 -2.27 10.75
N GLU A 87 13.92 -1.54 9.67
CA GLU A 87 13.40 -0.21 9.42
C GLU A 87 13.08 -0.03 7.94
N LEU A 88 11.97 0.68 7.65
CA LEU A 88 11.52 0.92 6.28
C LEU A 88 12.03 2.23 5.69
N ARG A 89 12.55 3.11 6.52
CA ARG A 89 13.11 4.39 6.07
C ARG A 89 14.48 4.17 5.44
N GLY A 90 14.70 4.82 4.29
CA GLY A 90 15.99 4.79 3.60
C GLY A 90 16.29 3.49 2.85
N LEU A 91 15.32 2.60 2.69
CA LEU A 91 15.48 1.41 1.85
C LEU A 91 15.67 1.81 0.38
N PRO A 92 16.63 1.23 -0.34
CA PRO A 92 16.86 1.51 -1.76
C PRO A 92 15.88 0.71 -2.64
N LEU A 93 14.57 1.01 -2.51
CA LEU A 93 13.50 0.24 -3.14
C LEU A 93 13.55 0.28 -4.66
N ASP A 94 14.00 1.39 -5.24
CA ASP A 94 14.17 1.55 -6.69
C ASP A 94 15.25 0.65 -7.30
N ARG A 95 16.14 0.11 -6.46
CA ARG A 95 17.15 -0.89 -6.79
C ARG A 95 16.69 -2.30 -6.41
N ASP A 96 16.24 -2.48 -5.16
CA ASP A 96 16.01 -3.81 -4.60
C ASP A 96 14.76 -4.48 -5.17
N LEU A 97 13.66 -3.73 -5.36
CA LEU A 97 12.43 -4.31 -5.93
C LEU A 97 12.61 -4.80 -7.37
N PRO A 98 13.25 -4.04 -8.29
CA PRO A 98 13.58 -4.56 -9.62
C PRO A 98 14.51 -5.77 -9.60
N GLU A 99 15.43 -5.85 -8.65
CA GLU A 99 16.31 -7.01 -8.52
C GLU A 99 15.52 -8.27 -8.15
N ILE A 100 14.63 -8.18 -7.17
CA ILE A 100 13.71 -9.27 -6.81
C ILE A 100 12.82 -9.65 -8.00
N ALA A 101 12.33 -8.66 -8.74
CA ALA A 101 11.41 -8.86 -9.85
C ALA A 101 12.00 -9.65 -11.04
N LYS A 102 13.33 -9.64 -11.20
CA LYS A 102 14.00 -10.41 -12.26
C LYS A 102 13.72 -11.90 -12.17
N GLU A 103 13.59 -12.45 -10.97
CA GLU A 103 13.28 -13.86 -10.75
C GLU A 103 11.90 -14.25 -11.30
N PHE A 104 11.01 -13.28 -11.45
CA PHE A 104 9.64 -13.44 -11.95
C PHE A 104 9.45 -12.91 -13.37
N GLY A 105 10.52 -12.50 -14.04
CA GLY A 105 10.46 -11.98 -15.40
C GLY A 105 9.78 -10.61 -15.54
N LEU A 106 9.66 -9.85 -14.45
CA LEU A 106 9.07 -8.52 -14.47
C LEU A 106 10.09 -7.44 -14.78
N SER A 107 9.68 -6.45 -15.57
CA SER A 107 10.49 -5.27 -15.83
C SER A 107 10.61 -4.39 -14.56
N ARG A 108 11.59 -3.48 -14.55
CA ARG A 108 11.72 -2.48 -13.48
C ARG A 108 10.42 -1.66 -13.31
N GLU A 109 9.84 -1.20 -14.41
CA GLU A 109 8.62 -0.40 -14.39
C GLU A 109 7.44 -1.20 -13.82
N ASP A 110 7.29 -2.44 -14.25
CA ASP A 110 6.23 -3.32 -13.75
C ASP A 110 6.42 -3.63 -12.26
N ALA A 111 7.65 -3.88 -11.81
CA ALA A 111 7.94 -4.13 -10.41
C ALA A 111 7.49 -2.97 -9.50
N LEU A 112 7.84 -1.75 -9.85
CA LEU A 112 7.48 -0.56 -9.07
C LEU A 112 5.97 -0.27 -9.16
N LEU A 113 5.38 -0.41 -10.35
CA LEU A 113 3.95 -0.22 -10.55
C LEU A 113 3.11 -1.25 -9.77
N VAL A 114 3.46 -2.53 -9.90
CA VAL A 114 2.75 -3.62 -9.24
C VAL A 114 2.82 -3.49 -7.72
N THR A 115 3.99 -3.15 -7.18
CA THR A 115 4.14 -2.88 -5.74
C THR A 115 3.24 -1.74 -5.30
N ARG A 116 3.22 -0.64 -6.04
CA ARG A 116 2.35 0.50 -5.74
C ARG A 116 0.87 0.13 -5.78
N LEU A 117 0.44 -0.57 -6.83
CA LEU A 117 -0.95 -1.00 -6.98
C LEU A 117 -1.39 -1.92 -5.84
N ALA A 118 -0.55 -2.88 -5.46
CA ALA A 118 -0.85 -3.79 -4.35
C ALA A 118 -1.00 -3.05 -3.01
N LEU A 119 -0.28 -1.96 -2.82
CA LEU A 119 -0.26 -1.21 -1.57
C LEU A 119 -1.28 -0.06 -1.52
N THR A 120 -1.66 0.52 -2.65
CA THR A 120 -2.50 1.72 -2.68
C THR A 120 -3.71 1.64 -3.61
N GLY A 121 -3.69 0.73 -4.57
CA GLY A 121 -4.64 0.71 -5.68
C GLY A 121 -4.44 1.82 -6.72
N GLU A 122 -3.41 2.64 -6.57
CA GLU A 122 -3.14 3.81 -7.41
C GLU A 122 -1.89 3.59 -8.28
N ARG A 123 -1.93 4.10 -9.51
CA ARG A 123 -0.77 4.04 -10.42
C ARG A 123 0.29 5.07 -10.09
N GLU A 124 -0.13 6.22 -9.59
CA GLU A 124 0.70 7.37 -9.29
C GLU A 124 0.67 7.68 -7.79
N GLY A 125 1.64 8.43 -7.35
CA GLY A 125 1.74 8.83 -5.95
C GLY A 125 3.19 9.13 -5.56
N PRO A 126 3.46 9.30 -4.28
CA PRO A 126 4.82 9.55 -3.79
C PRO A 126 5.75 8.38 -4.10
N ALA A 127 7.05 8.63 -4.09
CA ALA A 127 8.05 7.58 -4.22
C ALA A 127 7.81 6.46 -3.20
N LEU A 128 8.11 5.21 -3.59
CA LEU A 128 7.91 4.05 -2.70
C LEU A 128 8.74 4.17 -1.43
N GLU A 129 9.91 4.81 -1.51
CA GLU A 129 10.80 5.10 -0.38
C GLU A 129 10.15 5.97 0.70
N LEU A 130 9.20 6.82 0.31
CA LEU A 130 8.39 7.63 1.22
C LEU A 130 7.10 6.91 1.63
N LEU A 131 6.52 6.14 0.71
CA LEU A 131 5.27 5.41 0.95
C LEU A 131 5.45 4.29 1.98
N PHE A 132 6.55 3.55 1.92
CA PHE A 132 6.80 2.42 2.83
C PHE A 132 6.80 2.85 4.31
N PRO A 133 7.60 3.86 4.73
CA PRO A 133 7.55 4.31 6.12
C PRO A 133 6.21 4.95 6.51
N LEU A 134 5.46 5.52 5.56
CA LEU A 134 4.12 6.04 5.84
C LEU A 134 3.09 4.94 6.10
N LEU A 135 3.20 3.81 5.42
CA LEU A 135 2.34 2.64 5.65
C LEU A 135 2.77 1.87 6.90
N GLY A 136 4.06 1.63 7.06
CA GLY A 136 4.63 0.79 8.11
C GLY A 136 4.54 -0.71 7.79
N HIS A 137 5.32 -1.53 8.52
CA HIS A 137 5.42 -2.98 8.30
C HIS A 137 4.06 -3.67 8.28
N ASP A 138 3.28 -3.49 9.33
CA ASP A 138 2.02 -4.23 9.51
C ASP A 138 1.04 -3.98 8.37
N ARG A 139 0.87 -2.72 7.95
CA ARG A 139 -0.06 -2.39 6.85
C ARG A 139 0.42 -2.91 5.51
N ILE A 140 1.72 -2.84 5.24
CA ILE A 140 2.28 -3.41 4.01
C ILE A 140 2.01 -4.90 3.97
N LEU A 141 2.31 -5.64 5.04
CA LEU A 141 2.10 -7.08 5.11
C LEU A 141 0.61 -7.46 5.03
N ILE A 142 -0.26 -6.74 5.72
CA ILE A 142 -1.71 -6.95 5.65
C ILE A 142 -2.23 -6.72 4.23
N ARG A 143 -1.82 -5.65 3.56
CA ARG A 143 -2.26 -5.32 2.19
C ARG A 143 -1.77 -6.34 1.16
N ILE A 144 -0.51 -6.76 1.25
CA ILE A 144 0.04 -7.82 0.40
C ILE A 144 -0.67 -9.15 0.65
N GLY A 145 -0.82 -9.53 1.90
CA GLY A 145 -1.54 -10.75 2.28
C GLY A 145 -2.99 -10.75 1.80
N ALA A 146 -3.67 -9.61 1.85
CA ALA A 146 -5.02 -9.45 1.34
C ALA A 146 -5.11 -9.63 -0.19
N VAL A 147 -4.17 -9.05 -0.95
CA VAL A 147 -4.08 -9.26 -2.41
C VAL A 147 -3.89 -10.74 -2.74
N ASN A 148 -2.90 -11.37 -2.11
CA ASN A 148 -2.58 -12.78 -2.35
C ASN A 148 -3.74 -13.70 -1.95
N SER A 149 -4.32 -13.49 -0.77
CA SER A 149 -5.49 -14.26 -0.32
C SER A 149 -6.66 -14.14 -1.29
N ARG A 150 -6.93 -12.95 -1.76
CA ARG A 150 -8.06 -12.70 -2.65
C ARG A 150 -7.85 -13.31 -4.03
N LEU A 151 -6.69 -13.09 -4.64
CA LEU A 151 -6.42 -13.48 -6.01
C LEU A 151 -5.98 -14.94 -6.14
N LEU A 152 -5.22 -15.50 -5.18
CA LEU A 152 -4.79 -16.90 -5.23
C LEU A 152 -5.82 -17.87 -4.64
N HIS A 153 -6.52 -17.48 -3.59
CA HIS A 153 -7.36 -18.39 -2.83
C HIS A 153 -8.84 -18.03 -2.84
N GLY A 154 -9.23 -16.92 -3.46
CA GLY A 154 -10.61 -16.43 -3.41
C GLY A 154 -11.09 -16.08 -2.00
N ARG A 155 -10.16 -15.92 -1.05
CA ARG A 155 -10.44 -15.66 0.35
C ARG A 155 -10.07 -14.22 0.69
N GLY A 156 -10.74 -13.66 1.65
CA GLY A 156 -10.46 -12.35 2.19
C GLY A 156 -11.58 -11.91 3.11
N LEU A 157 -11.24 -11.16 4.14
CA LEU A 157 -12.22 -10.63 5.10
C LEU A 157 -13.11 -9.57 4.44
N GLN A 158 -12.55 -8.83 3.49
CA GLN A 158 -13.26 -7.81 2.72
C GLN A 158 -12.84 -7.91 1.26
N PRO A 159 -13.72 -7.57 0.30
CA PRO A 159 -13.33 -7.46 -1.10
C PRO A 159 -12.31 -6.33 -1.26
N LEU A 160 -11.19 -6.63 -1.92
CA LEU A 160 -10.12 -5.66 -2.20
C LEU A 160 -10.45 -4.72 -3.34
N ALA A 161 -11.29 -5.19 -4.25
CA ALA A 161 -11.76 -4.43 -5.39
C ALA A 161 -13.18 -4.82 -5.74
N PHE A 162 -13.88 -3.87 -6.32
CA PHE A 162 -15.20 -4.07 -6.87
C PHE A 162 -15.15 -3.80 -8.36
N GLY A 163 -15.85 -4.63 -9.14
CA GLY A 163 -16.11 -4.35 -10.53
C GLY A 163 -17.01 -3.12 -10.73
N PRO A 164 -17.20 -2.69 -11.98
CA PRO A 164 -18.11 -1.58 -12.33
C PRO A 164 -19.56 -1.84 -11.90
N ASP A 165 -19.92 -3.11 -11.71
CA ASP A 165 -21.23 -3.58 -11.25
C ASP A 165 -21.37 -3.61 -9.71
N GLY A 166 -20.36 -3.17 -8.98
CA GLY A 166 -20.32 -3.19 -7.52
C GLY A 166 -20.11 -4.57 -6.89
N LYS A 167 -19.78 -5.59 -7.69
CA LYS A 167 -19.50 -6.94 -7.20
C LYS A 167 -18.02 -7.16 -6.95
N PRO A 168 -17.67 -8.00 -5.94
CA PRO A 168 -16.29 -8.40 -5.72
C PRO A 168 -15.70 -9.12 -6.94
N PHE A 169 -14.39 -8.96 -7.13
CA PHE A 169 -13.66 -9.70 -8.15
C PHE A 169 -13.68 -11.20 -7.90
N GLU A 170 -13.85 -11.98 -8.97
CA GLU A 170 -13.70 -13.42 -8.92
C GLU A 170 -12.21 -13.82 -8.79
N PRO A 171 -11.92 -14.93 -8.09
CA PRO A 171 -10.56 -15.46 -8.00
C PRO A 171 -9.99 -15.88 -9.35
N ILE A 172 -8.67 -15.88 -9.48
CA ILE A 172 -7.96 -16.24 -10.72
C ILE A 172 -8.36 -17.64 -11.24
N HIS A 173 -8.55 -18.59 -10.36
CA HIS A 173 -8.74 -19.99 -10.74
C HIS A 173 -10.20 -20.41 -10.93
N GLY A 174 -11.14 -19.50 -10.81
CA GLY A 174 -12.55 -19.83 -10.96
C GLY A 174 -13.06 -20.93 -10.03
N GLU A 175 -12.21 -21.43 -9.14
CA GLU A 175 -12.60 -22.41 -8.15
C GLU A 175 -13.47 -21.70 -7.11
N ARG A 176 -14.76 -21.95 -7.23
CA ARG A 176 -15.66 -21.63 -6.14
C ARG A 176 -15.15 -22.38 -4.91
N PRO A 177 -15.05 -21.73 -3.75
CA PRO A 177 -14.75 -22.45 -2.54
C PRO A 177 -15.75 -23.60 -2.41
N ALA A 178 -15.24 -24.81 -2.30
CA ALA A 178 -16.05 -25.97 -2.06
C ALA A 178 -16.79 -25.78 -0.73
N GLY A 179 -18.12 -25.76 -0.76
CA GLY A 179 -18.95 -25.58 0.42
C GLY A 179 -19.64 -24.21 0.42
N GLY A 180 -20.64 -24.10 -0.38
CA GLY A 180 -21.67 -23.05 -0.23
C GLY A 180 -22.62 -23.44 0.86
#